data_019822610958158f891a2073ef1be547
#
_entry.id   019822610958158f891a2073ef1be547
#
_cell.length_a   1.000
_cell.length_b   1.000
_cell.length_c   1.000
_cell.angle_alpha   90.00
_cell.angle_beta   90.00
_cell.angle_gamma   90.00
#
_symmetry.space_group_name_H-M   'P 1'
#
loop_
_entity.id
_entity.type
_entity.pdbx_description
1 polymer ?
#
loop_
_entity_poly.entity_id
_entity_poly.type
_entity_poly.pdbx_seq_one_letter_code
_entity_poly.pdbx_strand_id
1 'polypeptide(L)'
;MSAAQIEGHCLCGEVTARAIMSKPMMRACHCDMCRSHTSSMFMSLGIDEGSLSLEGPVKTYRSSEWAERGFCGTCGSTLFYGTVKDGARHPSAGLFENAANADLKLEFFADQAPGYALAGTHRKMTAKETIALFAPETGEDQ
;
A
#
# COMPACT_ATOMS: atom_id res chain seq x y z
N MET A 1 0.45 -6.74 23.00
CA MET A 1 -0.70 -6.53 22.14
C MET A 1 -0.91 -7.70 21.23
N SER A 2 -2.11 -8.26 21.24
CA SER A 2 -2.38 -9.42 20.39
C SER A 2 -2.60 -8.99 18.95
N ALA A 3 -2.24 -9.86 18.03
CA ALA A 3 -2.46 -9.63 16.61
C ALA A 3 -3.96 -9.64 16.31
N ALA A 4 -4.40 -8.77 15.43
CA ALA A 4 -5.79 -8.71 14.99
C ALA A 4 -5.90 -9.25 13.58
N GLN A 5 -6.85 -10.14 13.36
CA GLN A 5 -7.19 -10.59 12.02
C GLN A 5 -8.18 -9.58 11.45
N ILE A 6 -7.88 -9.08 10.25
CA ILE A 6 -8.72 -8.09 9.58
C ILE A 6 -9.23 -8.67 8.26
N GLU A 7 -10.45 -8.25 7.88
CA GLU A 7 -11.09 -8.72 6.66
C GLU A 7 -11.67 -7.54 5.91
N GLY A 8 -11.64 -7.61 4.59
CA GLY A 8 -12.15 -6.55 3.76
C GLY A 8 -12.50 -7.05 2.38
N HIS A 9 -12.89 -6.12 1.49
CA HIS A 9 -13.27 -6.49 0.13
C HIS A 9 -13.15 -5.27 -0.80
N CYS A 10 -13.10 -5.55 -2.09
CA CYS A 10 -13.10 -4.50 -3.10
C CYS A 10 -14.50 -3.90 -3.26
N LEU A 11 -14.61 -2.87 -4.09
CA LEU A 11 -15.87 -2.15 -4.27
C LEU A 11 -17.01 -3.07 -4.69
N CYS A 12 -16.78 -3.98 -5.63
CA CYS A 12 -17.84 -4.89 -6.10
C CYS A 12 -18.02 -6.12 -5.21
N GLY A 13 -17.12 -6.35 -4.28
CA GLY A 13 -17.19 -7.48 -3.37
C GLY A 13 -16.64 -8.80 -3.89
N GLU A 14 -16.24 -8.87 -5.17
CA GLU A 14 -15.74 -10.13 -5.72
C GLU A 14 -14.35 -10.50 -5.23
N VAL A 15 -13.55 -9.51 -4.86
CA VAL A 15 -12.26 -9.78 -4.23
C VAL A 15 -12.42 -9.58 -2.73
N THR A 16 -12.06 -10.61 -1.97
CA THR A 16 -12.03 -10.52 -0.51
C THR A 16 -10.60 -10.56 -0.04
N ALA A 17 -10.33 -9.88 1.08
CA ALA A 17 -9.00 -9.76 1.63
C ALA A 17 -9.00 -10.14 3.11
N ARG A 18 -7.95 -10.82 3.52
CA ARG A 18 -7.70 -11.15 4.93
C ARG A 18 -6.24 -10.91 5.23
N ALA A 19 -5.96 -10.42 6.42
CA ALA A 19 -4.58 -10.20 6.84
C ALA A 19 -4.52 -10.21 8.35
N ILE A 20 -3.29 -10.26 8.87
CA ILE A 20 -3.03 -10.16 10.30
C ILE A 20 -2.27 -8.86 10.53
N MET A 21 -2.72 -8.07 11.48
CA MET A 21 -2.10 -6.79 11.79
C MET A 21 -1.73 -6.76 13.27
N SER A 22 -0.45 -7.03 13.55
CA SER A 22 0.05 -7.04 14.93
C SER A 22 0.28 -5.64 15.46
N LYS A 23 0.70 -4.71 14.56
CA LYS A 23 0.94 -3.32 14.92
C LYS A 23 0.14 -2.44 13.97
N PRO A 24 -1.02 -1.93 14.42
CA PRO A 24 -1.86 -1.09 13.55
C PRO A 24 -1.06 0.07 12.97
N MET A 25 -0.99 0.14 11.66
CA MET A 25 -0.19 1.15 10.98
C MET A 25 -0.74 1.41 9.59
N MET A 26 -1.01 2.68 9.28
CA MET A 26 -1.37 3.10 7.95
C MET A 26 -0.22 3.92 7.36
N ARG A 27 0.01 3.79 6.07
CA ARG A 27 1.06 4.50 5.35
C ARG A 27 0.46 5.20 4.16
N ALA A 28 1.09 6.32 3.76
CA ALA A 28 0.70 7.06 2.57
C ALA A 28 1.90 7.19 1.65
N CYS A 29 1.71 7.02 0.34
CA CYS A 29 2.78 7.19 -0.63
C CYS A 29 2.34 8.18 -1.70
N HIS A 30 3.15 9.22 -1.92
CA HIS A 30 2.84 10.30 -2.87
C HIS A 30 3.63 10.23 -4.16
N CYS A 31 4.31 9.11 -4.45
CA CYS A 31 5.12 9.01 -5.65
C CYS A 31 4.24 9.06 -6.92
N ASP A 32 4.87 9.40 -8.05
CA ASP A 32 4.16 9.52 -9.33
C ASP A 32 3.35 8.28 -9.67
N MET A 33 3.93 7.10 -9.47
CA MET A 33 3.24 5.85 -9.82
C MET A 33 2.04 5.59 -8.92
N CYS A 34 2.17 5.85 -7.62
CA CYS A 34 1.05 5.69 -6.71
C CYS A 34 -0.08 6.65 -7.07
N ARG A 35 0.27 7.91 -7.35
CA ARG A 35 -0.74 8.91 -7.74
C ARG A 35 -1.39 8.56 -9.08
N SER A 36 -0.61 8.03 -10.01
CA SER A 36 -1.17 7.60 -11.29
C SER A 36 -2.13 6.42 -11.12
N HIS A 37 -1.78 5.49 -10.26
CA HIS A 37 -2.57 4.27 -10.06
C HIS A 37 -3.84 4.52 -9.26
N THR A 38 -3.80 5.43 -8.28
CA THR A 38 -4.94 5.64 -7.37
C THR A 38 -5.54 7.04 -7.44
N SER A 39 -5.00 7.92 -8.27
CA SER A 39 -5.42 9.32 -8.43
C SER A 39 -5.08 10.23 -7.25
N SER A 40 -4.57 9.70 -6.19
CA SER A 40 -4.15 10.45 -5.01
C SER A 40 -3.01 9.66 -4.37
N MET A 41 -2.66 9.99 -3.13
CA MET A 41 -1.70 9.16 -2.40
C MET A 41 -2.24 7.74 -2.26
N PHE A 42 -1.36 6.77 -2.29
CA PHE A 42 -1.75 5.39 -2.02
C PHE A 42 -1.69 5.16 -0.52
N MET A 43 -2.85 4.84 0.07
CA MET A 43 -2.94 4.54 1.50
C MET A 43 -2.93 3.04 1.67
N SER A 44 -1.97 2.52 2.42
CA SER A 44 -1.84 1.08 2.66
C SER A 44 -1.76 0.78 4.16
N LEU A 45 -1.99 -0.47 4.50
CA LEU A 45 -1.84 -0.94 5.88
C LEU A 45 -0.56 -1.75 6.02
N GLY A 46 0.13 -1.54 7.14
CA GLY A 46 1.25 -2.40 7.51
C GLY A 46 0.70 -3.65 8.16
N ILE A 47 0.90 -4.79 7.53
CA ILE A 47 0.41 -6.07 8.02
C ILE A 47 1.58 -6.98 8.32
N ASP A 48 1.32 -8.08 9.01
CA ASP A 48 2.33 -9.07 9.28
C ASP A 48 2.77 -9.70 7.95
N GLU A 49 4.06 -9.89 7.79
CA GLU A 49 4.63 -10.37 6.55
C GLU A 49 4.02 -11.71 6.14
N GLY A 50 3.63 -11.80 4.88
CA GLY A 50 3.05 -13.02 4.34
C GLY A 50 1.64 -13.33 4.77
N SER A 51 0.99 -12.44 5.54
CA SER A 51 -0.34 -12.72 6.06
C SER A 51 -1.49 -12.35 5.12
N LEU A 52 -1.22 -11.61 4.04
CA LEU A 52 -2.29 -11.19 3.13
C LEU A 52 -2.78 -12.34 2.29
N SER A 53 -4.09 -12.59 2.34
CA SER A 53 -4.77 -13.58 1.50
C SER A 53 -5.85 -12.86 0.70
N LEU A 54 -5.80 -13.02 -0.61
CA LEU A 54 -6.79 -12.44 -1.53
C LEU A 54 -7.48 -13.55 -2.29
N GLU A 55 -8.81 -13.47 -2.37
CA GLU A 55 -9.60 -14.41 -3.17
C GLU A 55 -10.47 -13.63 -4.13
N GLY A 56 -10.56 -14.12 -5.37
CA GLY A 56 -11.38 -13.48 -6.39
C GLY A 56 -10.57 -13.13 -7.64
N PRO A 57 -11.14 -12.31 -8.53
CA PRO A 57 -10.49 -11.97 -9.80
C PRO A 57 -9.39 -10.91 -9.63
N VAL A 58 -8.31 -11.31 -8.97
CA VAL A 58 -7.15 -10.44 -8.76
C VAL A 58 -6.30 -10.39 -10.01
N LYS A 59 -6.00 -9.19 -10.49
CA LYS A 59 -5.06 -8.97 -11.59
C LYS A 59 -3.89 -8.17 -11.09
N THR A 60 -2.74 -8.33 -11.73
CA THR A 60 -1.53 -7.62 -11.36
C THR A 60 -0.91 -6.95 -12.57
N TYR A 61 -0.20 -5.85 -12.30
CA TYR A 61 0.56 -5.14 -13.31
C TYR A 61 1.96 -4.85 -12.78
N ARG A 62 2.98 -5.23 -13.53
CA ARG A 62 4.37 -4.94 -13.16
C ARG A 62 4.64 -3.47 -13.44
N SER A 63 4.69 -2.64 -12.39
CA SER A 63 4.79 -1.20 -12.56
C SER A 63 6.23 -0.69 -12.65
N SER A 64 7.19 -1.47 -12.16
CA SER A 64 8.60 -1.12 -12.24
C SER A 64 9.43 -2.38 -12.07
N GLU A 65 10.75 -2.24 -12.06
CA GLU A 65 11.61 -3.40 -11.86
C GLU A 65 11.45 -4.03 -10.50
N TRP A 66 11.09 -3.24 -9.49
CA TRP A 66 10.98 -3.78 -8.15
C TRP A 66 9.54 -3.93 -7.65
N ALA A 67 8.54 -3.47 -8.41
CA ALA A 67 7.18 -3.41 -7.88
C ALA A 67 6.12 -3.95 -8.83
N GLU A 68 5.07 -4.49 -8.25
CA GLU A 68 3.85 -4.82 -8.97
C GLU A 68 2.66 -4.27 -8.20
N ARG A 69 1.54 -4.10 -8.88
CA ARG A 69 0.33 -3.57 -8.29
C ARG A 69 -0.83 -4.50 -8.58
N GLY A 70 -1.67 -4.71 -7.57
CA GLY A 70 -2.82 -5.58 -7.71
C GLY A 70 -4.11 -4.79 -7.77
N PHE A 71 -5.06 -5.28 -8.53
CA PHE A 71 -6.37 -4.64 -8.65
C PHE A 71 -7.43 -5.68 -8.98
N CYS A 72 -8.68 -5.33 -8.68
CA CYS A 72 -9.80 -6.22 -8.99
C CYS A 72 -10.08 -6.22 -10.49
N GLY A 73 -10.12 -7.40 -11.10
CA GLY A 73 -10.37 -7.52 -12.53
C GLY A 73 -11.78 -7.14 -12.93
N THR A 74 -12.71 -7.07 -11.99
CA THR A 74 -14.11 -6.73 -12.27
C THR A 74 -14.39 -5.26 -12.05
N CYS A 75 -14.02 -4.70 -10.89
CA CYS A 75 -14.37 -3.31 -10.58
C CYS A 75 -13.19 -2.35 -10.61
N GLY A 76 -11.97 -2.86 -10.74
CA GLY A 76 -10.78 -2.00 -10.81
C GLY A 76 -10.26 -1.47 -9.48
N SER A 77 -10.85 -1.85 -8.36
CA SER A 77 -10.35 -1.39 -7.05
C SER A 77 -8.88 -1.74 -6.88
N THR A 78 -8.09 -0.78 -6.41
CA THR A 78 -6.70 -1.03 -6.08
C THR A 78 -6.64 -1.96 -4.89
N LEU A 79 -5.86 -3.05 -4.99
CA LEU A 79 -5.79 -4.05 -3.94
C LEU A 79 -4.50 -3.98 -3.12
N PHE A 80 -3.36 -3.81 -3.80
CA PHE A 80 -2.09 -3.78 -3.07
C PHE A 80 -0.96 -3.20 -3.91
N TYR A 81 0.09 -2.80 -3.19
CA TYR A 81 1.42 -2.54 -3.75
C TYR A 81 2.31 -3.69 -3.29
N GLY A 82 3.03 -4.30 -4.20
CA GLY A 82 3.91 -5.42 -3.87
C GLY A 82 5.33 -5.18 -4.32
N THR A 83 6.29 -5.69 -3.55
CA THR A 83 7.70 -5.67 -3.94
C THR A 83 8.08 -7.04 -4.46
N VAL A 84 8.72 -7.06 -5.62
CA VAL A 84 8.99 -8.31 -6.34
C VAL A 84 10.04 -9.16 -5.65
N LYS A 85 11.07 -8.53 -5.11
CA LYS A 85 12.22 -9.26 -4.58
C LYS A 85 11.88 -10.15 -3.37
N ASP A 86 10.93 -9.72 -2.56
CA ASP A 86 10.58 -10.45 -1.33
C ASP A 86 9.12 -10.91 -1.30
N GLY A 87 8.35 -10.57 -2.33
CA GLY A 87 6.94 -10.95 -2.39
C GLY A 87 6.06 -10.23 -1.37
N ALA A 88 6.58 -9.21 -0.71
CA ALA A 88 5.80 -8.47 0.28
C ALA A 88 4.67 -7.73 -0.41
N ARG A 89 3.49 -7.71 0.22
CA ARG A 89 2.33 -7.00 -0.31
C ARG A 89 1.73 -6.11 0.77
N HIS A 90 1.39 -4.90 0.35
CA HIS A 90 0.83 -3.88 1.25
C HIS A 90 -0.58 -3.57 0.77
N PRO A 91 -1.60 -4.07 1.49
CA PRO A 91 -2.98 -3.92 1.02
C PRO A 91 -3.48 -2.50 1.13
N SER A 92 -4.38 -2.13 0.22
CA SER A 92 -5.05 -0.84 0.24
C SER A 92 -5.84 -0.69 1.53
N ALA A 93 -5.65 0.42 2.23
CA ALA A 93 -6.37 0.68 3.47
C ALA A 93 -7.88 0.72 3.25
N GLY A 94 -8.30 1.21 2.08
CA GLY A 94 -9.72 1.36 1.77
C GLY A 94 -10.49 0.05 1.59
N LEU A 95 -9.81 -1.10 1.53
CA LEU A 95 -10.50 -2.39 1.46
C LEU A 95 -11.13 -2.77 2.80
N PHE A 96 -10.64 -2.18 3.89
CA PHE A 96 -11.04 -2.55 5.24
C PHE A 96 -11.86 -1.42 5.85
N GLU A 97 -12.90 -1.78 6.61
CA GLU A 97 -13.76 -0.79 7.23
C GLU A 97 -12.95 0.15 8.11
N ASN A 98 -13.10 1.44 7.88
CA ASN A 98 -12.38 2.49 8.60
C ASN A 98 -10.87 2.23 8.66
N ALA A 99 -10.31 1.71 7.56
CA ALA A 99 -8.88 1.38 7.46
C ALA A 99 -8.42 0.52 8.64
N ALA A 100 -9.27 -0.42 9.06
CA ALA A 100 -9.01 -1.32 10.18
C ALA A 100 -8.64 -0.56 11.47
N ASN A 101 -9.10 0.69 11.60
CA ASN A 101 -8.83 1.58 12.74
C ASN A 101 -7.35 1.88 12.95
N ALA A 102 -6.56 1.80 11.89
CA ALA A 102 -5.13 2.12 11.96
C ALA A 102 -4.92 3.63 11.87
N ASP A 103 -3.87 4.10 12.54
CA ASP A 103 -3.45 5.50 12.45
C ASP A 103 -2.37 5.67 11.40
N LEU A 104 -2.33 6.85 10.79
CA LEU A 104 -1.26 7.19 9.86
C LEU A 104 0.06 7.31 10.62
N LYS A 105 1.04 6.49 10.26
CA LYS A 105 2.33 6.45 10.95
C LYS A 105 3.50 6.84 10.06
N LEU A 106 3.31 6.80 8.73
CA LEU A 106 4.44 6.97 7.82
C LEU A 106 3.97 7.51 6.49
N GLU A 107 4.71 8.48 5.94
CA GLU A 107 4.52 9.00 4.59
C GLU A 107 5.76 8.75 3.77
N PHE A 108 5.58 8.13 2.61
CA PHE A 108 6.65 7.95 1.64
C PHE A 108 6.54 9.05 0.58
N PHE A 109 7.67 9.54 0.09
CA PHE A 109 7.71 10.60 -0.92
C PHE A 109 6.92 11.83 -0.48
N ALA A 110 7.05 12.20 0.78
CA ALA A 110 6.26 13.29 1.36
C ALA A 110 6.50 14.63 0.65
N ASP A 111 7.70 14.83 0.10
CA ASP A 111 8.06 16.05 -0.61
C ASP A 111 7.53 16.10 -2.05
N GLN A 112 6.85 15.06 -2.51
CA GLN A 112 6.25 15.01 -3.83
C GLN A 112 4.72 15.15 -3.81
N ALA A 113 4.13 15.41 -2.67
CA ALA A 113 2.69 15.63 -2.58
C ALA A 113 2.34 16.92 -3.34
N PRO A 114 1.46 16.84 -4.35
CA PRO A 114 1.18 18.01 -5.20
C PRO A 114 0.08 18.88 -4.60
N GLY A 115 0.44 20.10 -4.18
CA GLY A 115 -0.56 21.08 -3.76
C GLY A 115 -1.25 20.79 -2.42
N TYR A 116 -0.74 19.84 -1.65
CA TYR A 116 -1.29 19.54 -0.33
C TYR A 116 -0.22 18.96 0.58
N ALA A 117 -0.52 18.93 1.87
CA ALA A 117 0.34 18.30 2.85
C ALA A 117 -0.54 17.69 3.93
N LEU A 118 -0.14 16.52 4.43
CA LEU A 118 -0.88 15.88 5.51
C LEU A 118 -0.36 16.41 6.85
N ALA A 119 -1.28 16.83 7.72
CA ALA A 119 -0.95 17.27 9.05
C ALA A 119 -0.71 16.07 9.97
N GLY A 120 0.03 16.30 11.04
CA GLY A 120 0.24 15.26 12.04
C GLY A 120 1.71 15.11 12.41
N THR A 121 1.95 14.24 13.38
CA THR A 121 3.29 13.99 13.92
C THR A 121 3.89 12.70 13.38
N HIS A 122 3.24 12.05 12.43
CA HIS A 122 3.73 10.84 11.82
C HIS A 122 5.04 11.10 11.07
N ARG A 123 5.82 10.06 10.87
CA ARG A 123 7.09 10.16 10.16
C ARG A 123 6.86 10.50 8.69
N LYS A 124 7.63 11.44 8.16
CA LYS A 124 7.58 11.83 6.74
C LYS A 124 8.93 11.55 6.12
N MET A 125 8.93 10.77 5.04
CA MET A 125 10.14 10.43 4.30
C MET A 125 10.14 11.17 2.97
N THR A 126 11.29 11.76 2.64
CA THR A 126 11.46 12.40 1.32
C THR A 126 11.53 11.33 0.22
N ALA A 127 11.44 11.77 -1.03
CA ALA A 127 11.62 10.88 -2.17
C ALA A 127 12.98 10.17 -2.08
N LYS A 128 14.02 10.93 -1.78
CA LYS A 128 15.37 10.37 -1.68
C LYS A 128 15.46 9.28 -0.61
N GLU A 129 14.91 9.55 0.55
CA GLU A 129 14.89 8.57 1.64
C GLU A 129 14.08 7.34 1.28
N THR A 130 12.94 7.54 0.62
CA THR A 130 12.06 6.44 0.24
C THR A 130 12.71 5.56 -0.80
N ILE A 131 13.36 6.16 -1.81
CA ILE A 131 14.06 5.41 -2.84
C ILE A 131 15.16 4.56 -2.22
N ALA A 132 15.91 5.12 -1.27
CA ALA A 132 16.97 4.37 -0.60
C ALA A 132 16.43 3.16 0.14
N LEU A 133 15.19 3.23 0.64
CA LEU A 133 14.59 2.11 1.37
C LEU A 133 14.09 1.01 0.44
N PHE A 134 13.47 1.38 -0.68
CA PHE A 134 12.78 0.41 -1.55
C PHE A 134 13.55 0.01 -2.80
N ALA A 135 14.43 0.87 -3.31
CA ALA A 135 15.11 0.59 -4.57
C ALA A 135 15.98 -0.66 -4.46
N PRO A 136 16.11 -1.43 -5.55
CA PRO A 136 17.05 -2.54 -5.55
C PRO A 136 18.47 -2.05 -5.40
N GLU A 137 19.38 -2.94 -5.03
CA GLU A 137 20.77 -2.58 -4.76
C GLU A 137 21.47 -1.93 -5.94
N THR A 138 20.96 -2.10 -7.14
CA THR A 138 21.48 -1.43 -8.33
C THR A 138 21.31 0.08 -8.27
N GLY A 139 20.45 0.59 -7.38
CA GLY A 139 20.23 2.02 -7.24
C GLY A 139 19.38 2.63 -8.32
N GLU A 140 18.67 1.85 -9.09
CA GLU A 140 17.83 2.36 -10.16
C GLU A 140 16.59 3.06 -9.62
N ASP A 141 16.19 4.15 -10.28
CA ASP A 141 14.96 4.86 -9.95
C ASP A 141 13.75 4.13 -10.50
N GLN A 142 12.59 4.50 -10.01
CA GLN A 142 11.34 3.94 -10.52
C GLN A 142 11.19 4.19 -12.01
#